data_be725fcb36dd65668ec2c14322328001
#
_entry.id   be725fcb36dd65668ec2c14322328001
#
_cell.length_a   1.000
_cell.length_b   1.000
_cell.length_c   1.000
_cell.angle_alpha   90.00
_cell.angle_beta   90.00
_cell.angle_gamma   90.00
#
_symmetry.space_group_name_H-M   'P 1'
#
loop_
_entity.id
_entity.type
_entity.pdbx_description
1 polymer ?
#
loop_
_entity_poly.entity_id
_entity_poly.type
_entity_poly.pdbx_seq_one_letter_code
_entity_poly.pdbx_strand_id
1 'polypeptide(L)'
;SASLDLHLGPVILAENQHVSQGPDNVLFLNKKSKLSVERVELKEGGQFAMHPGQFLLASTREIFNLPNNISAEYKLKSSMARIGLEHMNAGWCDAGWTGSVLTLELKNMTERHRIVLTEGDRIGQIVFYRHKEVPADKSYAARGTYNHHTQTTGVITTPKSGE
;
A
#
# COMPACT_ATOMS: atom_id res chain seq x y z
N SER A 1 20.21 8.75 9.84
CA SER A 1 18.77 8.87 10.04
C SER A 1 18.20 7.60 10.64
N ALA A 2 17.21 7.70 11.49
CA ALA A 2 16.50 6.56 12.09
C ALA A 2 15.46 5.96 11.14
N SER A 3 15.25 6.54 9.99
CA SER A 3 14.32 6.08 8.94
C SER A 3 14.93 6.27 7.56
N LEU A 4 14.39 5.55 6.57
CA LEU A 4 14.71 5.72 5.16
C LEU A 4 13.52 6.30 4.43
N ASP A 5 13.77 7.25 3.52
CA ASP A 5 12.73 7.78 2.64
C ASP A 5 12.30 6.72 1.62
N LEU A 6 11.01 6.69 1.30
CA LEU A 6 10.41 5.83 0.30
C LEU A 6 9.73 6.67 -0.79
N HIS A 7 9.77 6.15 -2.01
CA HIS A 7 9.32 6.85 -3.20
C HIS A 7 8.09 6.18 -3.80
N LEU A 8 7.20 7.01 -4.36
CA LEU A 8 5.99 6.55 -5.02
C LEU A 8 6.34 5.76 -6.29
N GLY A 9 5.81 4.57 -6.41
CA GLY A 9 5.92 3.71 -7.59
C GLY A 9 4.94 4.11 -8.71
N PRO A 10 5.04 3.46 -9.88
CA PRO A 10 4.33 3.89 -11.09
C PRO A 10 2.87 3.41 -11.17
N VAL A 11 2.47 2.39 -10.42
CA VAL A 11 1.14 1.78 -10.60
C VAL A 11 0.16 2.28 -9.55
N ILE A 12 -0.94 2.85 -10.01
CA ILE A 12 -2.06 3.32 -9.20
C ILE A 12 -3.30 2.49 -9.53
N LEU A 13 -4.00 2.03 -8.49
CA LEU A 13 -5.32 1.40 -8.59
C LEU A 13 -6.32 2.36 -7.94
N ALA A 14 -6.97 3.17 -8.77
CA ALA A 14 -7.95 4.16 -8.30
C ALA A 14 -9.33 3.52 -8.20
N GLU A 15 -10.07 3.83 -7.13
CA GLU A 15 -11.47 3.40 -7.00
C GLU A 15 -12.26 3.82 -8.24
N ASN A 16 -12.97 2.85 -8.83
CA ASN A 16 -13.78 3.10 -10.02
C ASN A 16 -14.96 4.01 -9.70
N GLN A 17 -15.01 5.19 -10.32
CA GLN A 17 -16.05 6.19 -10.12
C GLN A 17 -17.40 5.80 -10.76
N HIS A 18 -17.42 4.75 -11.57
CA HIS A 18 -18.60 4.27 -12.29
C HIS A 18 -19.23 3.02 -11.66
N VAL A 19 -18.87 2.68 -10.42
CA VAL A 19 -19.54 1.60 -9.70
C VAL A 19 -21.00 1.97 -9.50
N SER A 20 -21.90 1.18 -10.11
CA SER A 20 -23.34 1.40 -10.01
C SER A 20 -23.82 1.20 -8.57
N GLN A 21 -24.82 1.96 -8.18
CA GLN A 21 -25.54 1.74 -6.93
C GLN A 21 -26.34 0.43 -7.03
N GLY A 22 -25.87 -0.62 -6.34
CA GLY A 22 -26.51 -1.93 -6.37
C GLY A 22 -25.82 -2.90 -5.40
N PRO A 23 -26.24 -4.18 -5.37
CA PRO A 23 -25.64 -5.16 -4.47
C PRO A 23 -24.14 -5.36 -4.68
N ASP A 24 -23.62 -5.04 -5.87
CA ASP A 24 -22.20 -5.21 -6.21
C ASP A 24 -21.30 -4.07 -5.67
N ASN A 25 -21.88 -2.99 -5.13
CA ASN A 25 -21.10 -1.91 -4.52
C ASN A 25 -20.94 -2.08 -2.99
N VAL A 26 -21.28 -3.23 -2.46
CA VAL A 26 -21.13 -3.54 -1.03
C VAL A 26 -19.87 -4.36 -0.79
N LEU A 27 -19.03 -3.87 0.11
CA LEU A 27 -17.80 -4.55 0.51
C LEU A 27 -17.99 -5.22 1.89
N PHE A 28 -17.80 -6.53 1.95
CA PHE A 28 -17.92 -7.30 3.18
C PHE A 28 -16.53 -7.64 3.72
N LEU A 29 -16.21 -7.24 4.94
CA LEU A 29 -14.92 -7.50 5.58
C LEU A 29 -14.63 -9.00 5.72
N ASN A 30 -15.62 -9.78 6.08
CA ASN A 30 -15.47 -11.22 6.33
C ASN A 30 -15.44 -12.07 5.05
N LYS A 31 -15.79 -11.51 3.90
CA LYS A 31 -15.86 -12.21 2.61
C LYS A 31 -14.73 -11.84 1.66
N LYS A 32 -13.74 -11.06 2.12
CA LYS A 32 -12.63 -10.54 1.30
C LYS A 32 -13.12 -9.94 -0.02
N SER A 33 -14.09 -9.06 0.06
CA SER A 33 -14.62 -8.35 -1.11
C SER A 33 -13.50 -7.60 -1.83
N LYS A 34 -13.61 -7.51 -3.16
CA LYS A 34 -12.67 -6.76 -3.99
C LYS A 34 -13.22 -5.38 -4.30
N LEU A 35 -12.42 -4.37 -4.04
CA LEU A 35 -12.70 -3.01 -4.51
C LEU A 35 -12.64 -2.98 -6.04
N SER A 36 -13.63 -2.40 -6.70
CA SER A 36 -13.57 -2.12 -8.13
C SER A 36 -12.61 -0.96 -8.37
N VAL A 37 -11.57 -1.19 -9.16
CA VAL A 37 -10.51 -0.21 -9.43
C VAL A 37 -10.21 -0.08 -10.91
N GLU A 38 -9.76 1.11 -11.30
CA GLU A 38 -9.11 1.39 -12.58
C GLU A 38 -7.60 1.41 -12.37
N ARG A 39 -6.88 0.67 -13.21
CA ARG A 39 -5.42 0.64 -13.19
C ARG A 39 -4.86 1.76 -14.06
N VAL A 40 -4.04 2.61 -13.46
CA VAL A 40 -3.29 3.66 -14.15
C VAL A 40 -1.80 3.40 -13.97
N GLU A 41 -1.05 3.38 -15.05
CA GLU A 41 0.41 3.28 -15.02
C GLU A 41 1.03 4.63 -15.39
N LEU A 42 1.77 5.18 -14.43
CA LEU A 42 2.48 6.44 -14.61
C LEU A 42 3.82 6.17 -15.29
N LYS A 43 4.12 6.97 -16.32
CA LYS A 43 5.48 7.05 -16.86
C LYS A 43 6.40 7.72 -15.83
N GLU A 44 7.70 7.66 -16.07
CA GLU A 44 8.68 8.38 -15.24
C GLU A 44 8.30 9.86 -15.13
N GLY A 45 8.17 10.34 -13.87
CA GLY A 45 7.69 11.68 -13.57
C GLY A 45 6.23 11.96 -13.93
N GLY A 46 5.47 10.94 -14.32
CA GLY A 46 4.04 11.05 -14.60
C GLY A 46 3.23 11.38 -13.37
N GLN A 47 2.07 12.01 -13.57
CA GLN A 47 1.26 12.56 -12.49
C GLN A 47 -0.13 11.96 -12.46
N PHE A 48 -0.69 11.81 -11.25
CA PHE A 48 -2.08 11.47 -11.00
C PHE A 48 -2.70 12.49 -10.03
N ALA A 49 -3.80 13.09 -10.41
CA ALA A 49 -4.52 14.07 -9.58
C ALA A 49 -5.65 13.39 -8.80
N MET A 50 -5.48 13.24 -7.50
CA MET A 50 -6.53 12.77 -6.59
C MET A 50 -7.57 13.86 -6.36
N HIS A 51 -8.81 13.58 -6.67
CA HIS A 51 -9.92 14.45 -6.32
C HIS A 51 -10.19 14.48 -4.80
N PRO A 52 -10.86 15.51 -4.28
CA PRO A 52 -11.32 15.51 -2.89
C PRO A 52 -12.08 14.24 -2.53
N GLY A 53 -11.72 13.61 -1.41
CA GLY A 53 -12.33 12.37 -0.92
C GLY A 53 -11.96 11.10 -1.68
N GLN A 54 -11.19 11.17 -2.75
CA GLN A 54 -10.81 10.00 -3.54
C GLN A 54 -9.88 9.06 -2.75
N PHE A 55 -10.16 7.76 -2.86
CA PHE A 55 -9.32 6.68 -2.36
C PHE A 55 -8.62 5.96 -3.52
N LEU A 56 -7.38 5.55 -3.31
CA LEU A 56 -6.62 4.75 -4.24
C LEU A 56 -5.60 3.85 -3.53
N LEU A 57 -5.15 2.82 -4.23
CA LEU A 57 -3.98 2.05 -3.87
C LEU A 57 -2.82 2.49 -4.75
N ALA A 58 -1.68 2.70 -4.13
CA ALA A 58 -0.40 2.94 -4.79
C ALA A 58 0.64 1.97 -4.25
N SER A 59 1.89 2.13 -4.59
CA SER A 59 2.98 1.36 -3.98
C SER A 59 4.23 2.20 -3.83
N THR A 60 5.15 1.70 -3.03
CA THR A 60 6.53 2.16 -3.04
C THR A 60 7.21 1.72 -4.34
N ARG A 61 8.24 2.47 -4.76
CA ARG A 61 9.17 2.04 -5.81
C ARG A 61 10.11 0.95 -5.29
N GLU A 62 10.46 1.04 -4.02
CA GLU A 62 11.40 0.14 -3.35
C GLU A 62 10.78 -1.24 -3.17
N ILE A 63 11.60 -2.26 -3.37
CA ILE A 63 11.29 -3.68 -3.09
C ILE A 63 11.96 -4.06 -1.79
N PHE A 64 11.22 -4.73 -0.91
CA PHE A 64 11.63 -5.10 0.42
C PHE A 64 12.01 -6.58 0.52
N ASN A 65 13.06 -6.84 1.30
CA ASN A 65 13.50 -8.18 1.68
C ASN A 65 13.88 -8.12 3.17
N LEU A 66 12.90 -8.32 4.04
CA LEU A 66 13.11 -8.27 5.48
C LEU A 66 13.61 -9.62 6.00
N PRO A 67 14.72 -9.66 6.74
CA PRO A 67 15.15 -10.88 7.42
C PRO A 67 14.19 -11.21 8.57
N ASN A 68 14.30 -12.44 9.10
CA ASN A 68 13.40 -12.92 10.14
C ASN A 68 13.57 -12.25 11.52
N ASN A 69 14.54 -11.36 11.68
CA ASN A 69 14.77 -10.60 12.91
C ASN A 69 14.54 -9.09 12.77
N ILE A 70 13.95 -8.67 11.65
CA ILE A 70 13.61 -7.27 11.37
C ILE A 70 12.15 -7.19 10.92
N SER A 71 11.36 -6.42 11.65
CA SER A 71 10.08 -5.89 11.18
C SER A 71 10.21 -4.41 10.84
N ALA A 72 9.28 -3.87 10.09
CA ALA A 72 9.32 -2.46 9.70
C ALA A 72 7.95 -1.82 9.76
N GLU A 73 7.92 -0.50 9.82
CA GLU A 73 6.68 0.26 9.79
C GLU A 73 6.82 1.47 8.86
N TYR A 74 5.92 1.54 7.89
CA TYR A 74 5.78 2.72 7.04
C TYR A 74 5.08 3.86 7.78
N LYS A 75 5.59 5.06 7.60
CA LYS A 75 4.96 6.30 8.06
C LYS A 75 4.87 7.28 6.90
N LEU A 76 3.70 7.86 6.70
CA LEU A 76 3.55 8.98 5.77
C LEU A 76 4.42 10.15 6.23
N LYS A 77 5.03 10.89 5.30
CA LYS A 77 5.76 12.11 5.67
C LYS A 77 4.80 13.16 6.18
N SER A 78 5.18 13.86 7.26
CA SER A 78 4.32 14.89 7.87
C SER A 78 3.99 16.03 6.90
N SER A 79 4.87 16.34 5.94
CA SER A 79 4.61 17.32 4.89
C SER A 79 3.47 16.89 3.96
N MET A 80 3.32 15.59 3.71
CA MET A 80 2.21 15.05 2.91
C MET A 80 0.90 15.07 3.70
N ALA A 81 0.94 14.69 4.97
CA ALA A 81 -0.23 14.76 5.85
C ALA A 81 -0.76 16.20 6.01
N ARG A 82 0.14 17.21 6.03
CA ARG A 82 -0.25 18.61 6.16
C ARG A 82 -1.00 19.17 4.96
N ILE A 83 -0.92 18.56 3.80
CA ILE A 83 -1.75 18.92 2.64
C ILE A 83 -2.99 18.06 2.50
N GLY A 84 -3.29 17.21 3.49
CA GLY A 84 -4.50 16.40 3.55
C GLY A 84 -4.38 15.00 2.94
N LEU A 85 -3.17 14.51 2.67
CA LEU A 85 -2.99 13.12 2.28
C LEU A 85 -3.00 12.21 3.52
N GLU A 86 -3.74 11.10 3.48
CA GLU A 86 -3.83 10.10 4.55
C GLU A 86 -3.42 8.72 4.01
N HIS A 87 -2.74 7.93 4.84
CA HIS A 87 -2.31 6.55 4.52
C HIS A 87 -3.09 5.48 5.30
N MET A 88 -4.14 5.78 6.00
CA MET A 88 -4.99 4.83 6.74
C MET A 88 -4.27 3.97 7.81
N ASN A 89 -3.07 4.36 8.22
CA ASN A 89 -2.28 3.71 9.28
C ASN A 89 -2.02 2.20 9.07
N ALA A 90 -1.95 1.72 7.82
CA ALA A 90 -1.78 0.31 7.46
C ALA A 90 -0.33 0.02 7.02
N GLY A 91 0.65 0.42 7.82
CA GLY A 91 2.07 0.42 7.43
C GLY A 91 2.93 -0.68 8.02
N TRP A 92 2.37 -1.68 8.71
CA TRP A 92 3.17 -2.73 9.34
C TRP A 92 3.70 -3.74 8.32
N CYS A 93 5.00 -4.03 8.41
CA CYS A 93 5.72 -5.00 7.58
C CYS A 93 6.34 -6.06 8.48
N ASP A 94 5.85 -7.30 8.39
CA ASP A 94 6.31 -8.41 9.21
C ASP A 94 7.70 -8.90 8.83
N ALA A 95 8.41 -9.45 9.81
CA ALA A 95 9.70 -10.11 9.60
C ALA A 95 9.59 -11.26 8.58
N GLY A 96 10.52 -11.31 7.66
CA GLY A 96 10.54 -12.29 6.57
C GLY A 96 9.74 -11.90 5.33
N TRP A 97 9.04 -10.76 5.34
CA TRP A 97 8.37 -10.25 4.14
C TRP A 97 9.38 -9.93 3.05
N THR A 98 9.16 -10.47 1.84
CA THR A 98 10.22 -10.49 0.83
C THR A 98 9.72 -10.33 -0.60
N GLY A 99 10.57 -9.75 -1.45
CA GLY A 99 10.38 -9.64 -2.90
C GLY A 99 9.25 -8.69 -3.31
N SER A 100 8.78 -7.82 -2.43
CA SER A 100 7.57 -7.03 -2.66
C SER A 100 7.80 -5.54 -2.51
N VAL A 101 7.06 -4.76 -3.31
CA VAL A 101 6.77 -3.35 -3.02
C VAL A 101 5.77 -3.28 -1.87
N LEU A 102 5.74 -2.18 -1.13
CA LEU A 102 4.69 -1.91 -0.15
C LEU A 102 3.50 -1.25 -0.85
N THR A 103 2.33 -1.84 -0.76
CA THR A 103 1.09 -1.20 -1.18
C THR A 103 0.72 -0.12 -0.18
N LEU A 104 0.32 1.04 -0.70
CA LEU A 104 -0.06 2.23 0.06
C LEU A 104 -1.55 2.51 -0.16
N GLU A 105 -2.31 2.53 0.90
CA GLU A 105 -3.72 2.92 0.89
C GLU A 105 -3.80 4.43 1.11
N LEU A 106 -4.08 5.18 0.05
CA LEU A 106 -4.04 6.64 0.08
C LEU A 106 -5.42 7.24 -0.09
N LYS A 107 -5.70 8.28 0.69
CA LYS A 107 -6.93 9.07 0.60
C LYS A 107 -6.63 10.57 0.61
N ASN A 108 -7.29 11.31 -0.27
CA ASN A 108 -7.33 12.76 -0.21
C ASN A 108 -8.42 13.19 0.79
N MET A 109 -8.00 13.68 1.94
CA MET A 109 -8.90 14.09 3.03
C MET A 109 -9.40 15.53 2.89
N THR A 110 -8.96 16.26 1.86
CA THR A 110 -9.44 17.64 1.63
C THR A 110 -10.86 17.65 1.05
N GLU A 111 -11.56 18.73 1.25
CA GLU A 111 -12.91 18.90 0.70
C GLU A 111 -12.92 19.56 -0.69
N ARG A 112 -11.89 20.31 -1.05
CA ARG A 112 -11.88 21.17 -2.23
C ARG A 112 -10.62 21.12 -3.07
N HIS A 113 -9.51 20.56 -2.55
CA HIS A 113 -8.22 20.57 -3.23
C HIS A 113 -7.93 19.23 -3.89
N ARG A 114 -7.46 19.25 -5.11
CA ARG A 114 -6.82 18.08 -5.72
C ARG A 114 -5.39 17.94 -5.19
N ILE A 115 -4.99 16.72 -4.87
CA ILE A 115 -3.61 16.38 -4.51
C ILE A 115 -2.99 15.68 -5.70
N VAL A 116 -1.92 16.25 -6.24
CA VAL A 116 -1.20 15.65 -7.36
C VAL A 116 -0.07 14.78 -6.83
N LEU A 117 -0.13 13.50 -7.17
CA LEU A 117 0.94 12.53 -6.93
C LEU A 117 1.81 12.45 -8.17
N THR A 118 3.13 12.54 -7.99
CA THR A 118 4.09 12.36 -9.09
C THR A 118 4.88 11.08 -8.86
N GLU A 119 5.02 10.25 -9.89
CA GLU A 119 5.87 9.05 -9.81
C GLU A 119 7.29 9.47 -9.36
N GLY A 120 7.82 8.80 -8.34
CA GLY A 120 9.09 9.12 -7.71
C GLY A 120 9.03 10.12 -6.56
N ASP A 121 7.87 10.67 -6.21
CA ASP A 121 7.73 11.53 -5.03
C ASP A 121 8.17 10.81 -3.75
N ARG A 122 8.90 11.50 -2.87
CA ARG A 122 9.21 11.02 -1.52
C ARG A 122 7.96 11.06 -0.66
N ILE A 123 7.17 9.99 -0.73
CA ILE A 123 5.84 9.96 -0.13
C ILE A 123 5.85 9.57 1.35
N GLY A 124 6.78 8.74 1.76
CA GLY A 124 6.83 8.22 3.11
C GLY A 124 8.25 7.93 3.59
N GLN A 125 8.31 7.30 4.73
CA GLN A 125 9.53 6.81 5.34
C GLN A 125 9.27 5.48 6.03
N ILE A 126 10.30 4.65 6.15
CA ILE A 126 10.21 3.37 6.85
C ILE A 126 11.15 3.36 8.05
N VAL A 127 10.64 2.81 9.14
CA VAL A 127 11.38 2.59 10.40
C VAL A 127 11.54 1.09 10.60
N PHE A 128 12.72 0.65 11.02
CA PHE A 128 13.03 -0.76 11.25
C PHE A 128 13.12 -1.06 12.73
N TYR A 129 12.57 -2.23 13.11
CA TYR A 129 12.60 -2.77 14.46
C TYR A 129 13.39 -4.08 14.48
N ARG A 130 14.45 -4.13 15.27
CA ARG A 130 15.21 -5.36 15.49
C ARG A 130 14.63 -6.13 16.68
N HIS A 131 14.41 -7.41 16.51
CA HIS A 131 13.89 -8.31 17.54
C HIS A 131 14.54 -9.69 17.46
N LYS A 132 14.15 -10.62 18.34
CA LYS A 132 14.58 -12.03 18.23
C LYS A 132 14.09 -12.61 16.91
N GLU A 133 14.86 -13.52 16.36
CA GLU A 133 14.52 -14.18 15.10
C GLU A 133 13.21 -14.94 15.22
N VAL A 134 12.31 -14.70 14.27
CA VAL A 134 11.07 -15.45 14.12
C VAL A 134 11.41 -16.81 13.48
N PRO A 135 10.93 -17.94 14.02
CA PRO A 135 11.14 -19.24 13.41
C PRO A 135 10.73 -19.27 11.93
N ALA A 136 11.52 -19.96 11.10
CA ALA A 136 11.31 -19.94 9.65
C ALA A 136 9.89 -20.35 9.22
N ASP A 137 9.30 -21.34 9.90
CA ASP A 137 7.93 -21.81 9.66
C ASP A 137 6.83 -20.82 10.07
N LYS A 138 7.19 -19.82 10.89
CA LYS A 138 6.28 -18.75 11.36
C LYS A 138 6.54 -17.40 10.71
N SER A 139 7.60 -17.29 9.92
CA SER A 139 7.96 -16.03 9.24
C SER A 139 6.94 -15.67 8.16
N TYR A 140 6.90 -14.40 7.80
CA TYR A 140 6.03 -13.95 6.71
C TYR A 140 6.42 -14.56 5.37
N ALA A 141 7.68 -14.91 5.15
CA ALA A 141 8.11 -15.62 3.96
C ALA A 141 7.39 -16.97 3.76
N ALA A 142 7.09 -17.66 4.88
CA ALA A 142 6.40 -18.95 4.86
C ALA A 142 4.88 -18.84 4.85
N ARG A 143 4.31 -17.79 5.48
CA ARG A 143 2.87 -17.68 5.76
C ARG A 143 2.19 -16.50 5.11
N GLY A 144 2.95 -15.51 4.68
CA GLY A 144 2.41 -14.24 4.20
C GLY A 144 1.80 -14.33 2.81
N THR A 145 0.72 -13.60 2.62
CA THR A 145 -0.02 -13.56 1.36
C THR A 145 0.65 -12.65 0.32
N TYR A 146 1.37 -11.62 0.77
CA TYR A 146 1.88 -10.55 -0.09
C TYR A 146 3.39 -10.61 -0.31
N ASN A 147 3.94 -11.81 -0.50
CA ASN A 147 5.33 -12.00 -0.94
C ASN A 147 5.42 -11.97 -2.47
N HIS A 148 6.56 -11.46 -3.00
CA HIS A 148 6.88 -11.43 -4.44
C HIS A 148 5.88 -10.62 -5.30
N HIS A 149 5.25 -9.59 -4.73
CA HIS A 149 4.42 -8.64 -5.45
C HIS A 149 5.22 -7.39 -5.82
N THR A 150 5.56 -7.27 -7.08
CA THR A 150 6.42 -6.18 -7.61
C THR A 150 5.64 -4.96 -8.10
N GLN A 151 4.31 -5.01 -8.01
CA GLN A 151 3.40 -3.91 -8.36
C GLN A 151 2.32 -3.74 -7.29
N THR A 152 1.66 -2.60 -7.30
CA THR A 152 0.50 -2.32 -6.45
C THR A 152 -0.54 -3.41 -6.59
N THR A 153 -0.95 -3.97 -5.46
CA THR A 153 -1.86 -5.12 -5.41
C THR A 153 -3.03 -4.84 -4.47
N GLY A 154 -4.23 -5.13 -4.93
CA GLY A 154 -5.43 -5.11 -4.09
C GLY A 154 -5.53 -6.33 -3.16
N VAL A 155 -6.66 -6.49 -2.48
CA VAL A 155 -6.90 -7.64 -1.61
C VAL A 155 -6.81 -8.95 -2.39
N ILE A 156 -5.97 -9.87 -1.90
CA ILE A 156 -5.83 -11.20 -2.47
C ILE A 156 -6.83 -12.13 -1.78
N THR A 157 -7.71 -12.74 -2.57
CA THR A 157 -8.71 -13.71 -2.11
C THR A 157 -8.23 -15.12 -2.40
N THR A 158 -7.10 -15.53 -1.83
CA THR A 158 -6.67 -16.94 -1.95
C THR A 158 -7.51 -17.79 -1.01
N PRO A 159 -8.11 -18.91 -1.46
CA PRO A 159 -8.67 -19.88 -0.55
C PRO A 159 -7.58 -20.35 0.41
N LYS A 160 -7.85 -20.36 1.72
CA LYS A 160 -6.97 -21.09 2.63
C LYS A 160 -6.99 -22.55 2.17
N SER A 161 -5.84 -23.09 1.80
CA SER A 161 -5.68 -24.51 1.59
C SER A 161 -5.93 -25.20 2.94
N GLY A 162 -7.07 -25.88 3.08
CA GLY A 162 -7.40 -26.72 4.22
C GLY A 162 -8.37 -26.07 5.23
N GLU A 163 -9.62 -26.06 4.94
CA GLU A 163 -10.77 -26.37 5.80
C GLU A 163 -11.55 -27.50 5.14
#